data_52c1a3c3de8abd248ed31aa6d1e1d1aa
#
_entry.id   52c1a3c3de8abd248ed31aa6d1e1d1aa
#
_cell.length_a   1.000
_cell.length_b   1.000
_cell.length_c   1.000
_cell.angle_alpha   90.00
_cell.angle_beta   90.00
_cell.angle_gamma   90.00
#
_symmetry.space_group_name_H-M   'P 1'
#
loop_
_entity.id
_entity.type
_entity.pdbx_description
1 polymer ?
#
loop_
_entity_poly.entity_id
_entity_poly.type
_entity_poly.pdbx_seq_one_letter_code
_entity_poly.pdbx_strand_id
1 'polypeptide(L)'
;MFTATPDQVQLGFSIISIVLLLHIFLGACAYSIMLERKLSAWMQDRVGPNRVGPKGLLQPIADGLKFLLKEDYAPAGVDKALFTLAPGLIMVPAMIGFIIVPFTGPIDITGLVQWLGINQGNATYHASVVGAEINIGVVYLIAVASLGVFGVTLGGWASNNKWSVSYTHLTLPTIYSV
;
A
#
# COMPACT_ATOMS: atom_id res chain seq x y z
N MET A 1 -17.19 32.28 1.28
CA MET A 1 -17.58 31.28 2.29
C MET A 1 -17.86 30.01 1.54
N PHE A 2 -17.01 28.99 1.66
CA PHE A 2 -17.20 27.74 0.93
C PHE A 2 -18.32 26.93 1.62
N THR A 3 -19.39 26.67 0.91
CA THR A 3 -20.53 25.88 1.37
C THR A 3 -20.34 24.46 0.81
N ALA A 4 -19.78 23.56 1.63
CA ALA A 4 -19.62 22.16 1.24
C ALA A 4 -20.82 21.34 1.73
N THR A 5 -21.37 20.47 0.88
CA THR A 5 -22.41 19.52 1.28
C THR A 5 -21.85 18.45 2.22
N PRO A 6 -22.67 17.79 3.07
CA PRO A 6 -22.23 16.71 3.94
C PRO A 6 -21.46 15.61 3.19
N ASP A 7 -21.91 15.26 1.97
CA ASP A 7 -21.26 14.24 1.12
C ASP A 7 -19.87 14.67 0.64
N GLN A 8 -19.69 15.95 0.32
CA GLN A 8 -18.39 16.49 -0.07
C GLN A 8 -17.40 16.50 1.10
N VAL A 9 -17.88 16.80 2.31
CA VAL A 9 -17.08 16.75 3.54
C VAL A 9 -16.67 15.31 3.83
N GLN A 10 -17.61 14.36 3.73
CA GLN A 10 -17.34 12.94 3.91
C GLN A 10 -16.29 12.45 2.90
N LEU A 11 -16.44 12.77 1.62
CA LEU A 11 -15.50 12.38 0.57
C LEU A 11 -14.10 12.96 0.84
N GLY A 12 -14.01 14.23 1.18
CA GLY A 12 -12.73 14.87 1.53
C GLY A 12 -12.05 14.22 2.73
N PHE A 13 -12.82 13.95 3.78
CA PHE A 13 -12.34 13.26 4.97
C PHE A 13 -11.85 11.85 4.65
N SER A 14 -12.59 11.09 3.85
CA SER A 14 -12.22 9.74 3.44
C SER A 14 -10.92 9.72 2.64
N ILE A 15 -10.76 10.63 1.68
CA ILE A 15 -9.53 10.75 0.89
C ILE A 15 -8.33 11.05 1.78
N ILE A 16 -8.44 12.06 2.65
CA ILE A 16 -7.35 12.45 3.55
C ILE A 16 -6.99 11.29 4.49
N SER A 17 -7.99 10.64 5.07
CA SER A 17 -7.80 9.54 5.99
C SER A 17 -7.14 8.33 5.34
N ILE A 18 -7.54 7.97 4.11
CA ILE A 18 -6.93 6.87 3.35
C ILE A 18 -5.48 7.19 3.01
N VAL A 19 -5.19 8.41 2.54
CA VAL A 19 -3.82 8.83 2.23
C VAL A 19 -2.95 8.78 3.50
N LEU A 20 -3.45 9.27 4.62
CA LEU A 20 -2.74 9.24 5.90
C LEU A 20 -2.49 7.81 6.37
N LEU A 21 -3.51 6.96 6.36
CA LEU A 21 -3.37 5.55 6.73
C LEU A 21 -2.38 4.82 5.83
N LEU A 22 -2.45 5.05 4.51
CA LEU A 22 -1.50 4.47 3.57
C LEU A 22 -0.05 4.83 3.95
N HIS A 23 0.22 6.10 4.28
CA HIS A 23 1.56 6.53 4.70
C HIS A 23 1.98 5.92 6.03
N ILE A 24 1.07 5.76 6.98
CA ILE A 24 1.33 5.08 8.26
C ILE A 24 1.71 3.62 8.01
N PHE A 25 0.96 2.89 7.18
CA PHE A 25 1.25 1.49 6.86
C PHE A 25 2.55 1.33 6.07
N LEU A 26 2.81 2.18 5.07
CA LEU A 26 4.09 2.17 4.35
C LEU A 26 5.27 2.46 5.28
N GLY A 27 5.10 3.41 6.19
CA GLY A 27 6.09 3.70 7.22
C GLY A 27 6.31 2.50 8.16
N ALA A 28 5.25 1.86 8.62
CA ALA A 28 5.34 0.66 9.44
C ALA A 28 6.08 -0.48 8.72
N CYS A 29 5.79 -0.71 7.43
CA CYS A 29 6.51 -1.69 6.61
C CYS A 29 8.00 -1.34 6.50
N ALA A 30 8.35 -0.08 6.25
CA ALA A 30 9.73 0.38 6.14
C ALA A 30 10.51 0.17 7.44
N TYR A 31 9.89 0.49 8.59
CA TYR A 31 10.50 0.25 9.91
C TYR A 31 10.52 -1.24 10.29
N SER A 32 9.60 -2.07 9.81
CA SER A 32 9.65 -3.52 9.99
C SER A 32 10.89 -4.13 9.33
N ILE A 33 11.27 -3.67 8.13
CA ILE A 33 12.50 -4.09 7.46
C ILE A 33 13.74 -3.72 8.29
N MET A 34 13.75 -2.52 8.87
CA MET A 34 14.84 -2.09 9.76
C MET A 34 14.91 -2.96 11.02
N LEU A 35 13.75 -3.29 11.61
CA LEU A 35 13.66 -4.17 12.77
C LEU A 35 14.21 -5.57 12.46
N GLU A 36 13.82 -6.14 11.33
CA GLU A 36 14.32 -7.44 10.86
C GLU A 36 15.85 -7.46 10.76
N ARG A 37 16.43 -6.42 10.13
CA ARG A 37 17.89 -6.29 10.01
C ARG A 37 18.57 -6.17 11.38
N LYS A 38 17.98 -5.48 12.33
CA LYS A 38 18.51 -5.38 13.70
C LYS A 38 18.39 -6.68 14.47
N LEU A 39 17.26 -7.34 14.40
CA LEU A 39 17.05 -8.65 15.06
C LEU A 39 18.03 -9.68 14.49
N SER A 40 18.18 -9.76 13.18
CA SER A 40 19.15 -10.66 12.54
C SER A 40 20.59 -10.37 12.96
N ALA A 41 20.94 -9.10 13.13
CA ALA A 41 22.25 -8.69 13.58
C ALA A 41 22.51 -9.12 15.04
N TRP A 42 21.53 -8.94 15.93
CA TRP A 42 21.62 -9.36 17.33
C TRP A 42 21.75 -10.88 17.46
N MET A 43 21.01 -11.65 16.65
CA MET A 43 21.16 -13.11 16.63
C MET A 43 22.54 -13.59 16.13
N GLN A 44 23.26 -12.73 15.42
CA GLN A 44 24.59 -13.00 14.86
C GLN A 44 25.73 -12.28 15.62
N ASP A 45 25.45 -11.77 16.82
CA ASP A 45 26.41 -11.03 17.67
C ASP A 45 27.11 -9.87 16.93
N ARG A 46 26.42 -9.19 16.01
CA ARG A 46 26.92 -8.04 15.25
C ARG A 46 26.02 -6.82 15.39
N VAL A 47 26.60 -5.65 15.15
CA VAL A 47 25.87 -4.39 15.18
C VAL A 47 25.07 -4.24 13.87
N GLY A 48 23.76 -4.11 13.98
CA GLY A 48 22.88 -3.81 12.84
C GLY A 48 23.04 -2.38 12.32
N PRO A 49 22.14 -1.91 11.43
CA PRO A 49 22.18 -0.56 10.89
C PRO A 49 22.19 0.49 12.01
N ASN A 50 23.26 1.30 12.11
CA ASN A 50 23.42 2.28 13.19
C ASN A 50 23.99 3.63 12.74
N ARG A 51 24.37 3.78 11.44
CA ARG A 51 25.10 4.95 10.95
C ARG A 51 24.22 6.07 10.41
N VAL A 52 23.04 5.74 9.87
CA VAL A 52 22.14 6.71 9.24
C VAL A 52 21.14 7.21 10.27
N GLY A 53 21.38 8.41 10.79
CA GLY A 53 20.64 9.00 11.90
C GLY A 53 20.89 8.34 13.26
N PRO A 54 20.20 8.81 14.31
CA PRO A 54 20.39 8.26 15.66
C PRO A 54 20.03 6.77 15.68
N LYS A 55 20.98 5.91 16.01
CA LYS A 55 20.83 4.44 16.07
C LYS A 55 20.29 3.80 14.77
N GLY A 56 20.47 4.46 13.61
CA GLY A 56 20.03 3.96 12.32
C GLY A 56 18.55 4.20 11.99
N LEU A 57 17.85 5.07 12.71
CA LEU A 57 16.40 5.31 12.50
C LEU A 57 16.07 5.89 11.12
N LEU A 58 17.00 6.60 10.48
CA LEU A 58 16.79 7.16 9.15
C LEU A 58 17.17 6.19 8.01
N GLN A 59 17.56 4.96 8.33
CA GLN A 59 17.92 3.96 7.34
C GLN A 59 16.81 3.67 6.31
N PRO A 60 15.51 3.56 6.69
CA PRO A 60 14.46 3.34 5.71
C PRO A 60 14.33 4.49 4.69
N ILE A 61 14.57 5.73 5.11
CA ILE A 61 14.55 6.90 4.21
C ILE A 61 15.73 6.84 3.24
N ALA A 62 16.93 6.51 3.73
CA ALA A 62 18.10 6.34 2.89
C ALA A 62 17.93 5.21 1.86
N ASP A 63 17.32 4.10 2.26
CA ASP A 63 17.03 2.99 1.37
C ASP A 63 15.99 3.40 0.30
N GLY A 64 14.97 4.17 0.66
CA GLY A 64 13.99 4.73 -0.28
C GLY A 64 14.63 5.68 -1.30
N LEU A 65 15.47 6.62 -0.86
CA LEU A 65 16.20 7.53 -1.74
C LEU A 65 17.13 6.79 -2.70
N LYS A 66 17.81 5.75 -2.20
CA LYS A 66 18.65 4.89 -3.03
C LYS A 66 17.87 4.24 -4.17
N PHE A 67 16.63 3.78 -3.93
CA PHE A 67 15.79 3.20 -4.98
C PHE A 67 15.37 4.23 -6.02
N LEU A 68 15.08 5.46 -5.62
CA LEU A 68 14.73 6.55 -6.54
C LEU A 68 15.90 6.99 -7.43
N LEU A 69 17.13 6.91 -6.91
CA LEU A 69 18.34 7.31 -7.62
C LEU A 69 18.99 6.16 -8.42
N LYS A 70 18.50 4.94 -8.25
CA LYS A 70 19.04 3.76 -8.92
C LYS A 70 18.55 3.70 -10.37
N GLU A 71 19.43 3.27 -11.27
CA GLU A 71 19.09 3.00 -12.66
C GLU A 71 17.97 1.93 -12.76
N ASP A 72 17.00 2.19 -13.63
CA ASP A 72 16.00 1.20 -14.00
C ASP A 72 16.61 0.26 -15.05
N TYR A 73 16.82 -0.99 -14.69
CA TYR A 73 17.46 -1.99 -15.52
C TYR A 73 16.44 -3.01 -16.03
N ALA A 74 16.28 -3.07 -17.34
CA ALA A 74 15.54 -4.13 -18.03
C ALA A 74 16.55 -5.06 -18.76
N PRO A 75 16.55 -6.38 -18.49
CA PRO A 75 17.43 -7.32 -19.15
C PRO A 75 17.24 -7.34 -20.68
N ALA A 76 18.29 -7.73 -21.41
CA ALA A 76 18.19 -7.90 -22.86
C ALA A 76 17.26 -9.10 -23.15
N GLY A 77 16.35 -8.93 -24.13
CA GLY A 77 15.42 -10.00 -24.54
C GLY A 77 14.12 -10.09 -23.76
N VAL A 78 13.83 -9.15 -22.86
CA VAL A 78 12.52 -9.06 -22.18
C VAL A 78 11.52 -8.31 -23.01
N ASP A 79 10.23 -8.65 -22.86
CA ASP A 79 9.15 -7.78 -23.29
C ASP A 79 9.03 -6.60 -22.32
N LYS A 80 9.56 -5.45 -22.70
CA LYS A 80 9.63 -4.27 -21.83
C LYS A 80 8.26 -3.76 -21.38
N ALA A 81 7.23 -3.86 -22.23
CA ALA A 81 5.90 -3.39 -21.89
C ALA A 81 5.28 -4.25 -20.78
N LEU A 82 5.31 -5.56 -20.93
CA LEU A 82 4.77 -6.50 -19.94
C LEU A 82 5.63 -6.51 -18.67
N PHE A 83 6.95 -6.38 -18.80
CA PHE A 83 7.86 -6.36 -17.66
C PHE A 83 7.65 -5.13 -16.77
N THR A 84 7.37 -3.96 -17.36
CA THR A 84 7.06 -2.72 -16.62
C THR A 84 5.62 -2.74 -16.07
N LEU A 85 4.68 -3.37 -16.78
CA LEU A 85 3.28 -3.45 -16.35
C LEU A 85 3.09 -4.41 -15.16
N ALA A 86 3.87 -5.48 -15.07
CA ALA A 86 3.70 -6.55 -14.09
C ALA A 86 3.72 -6.06 -12.62
N PRO A 87 4.69 -5.25 -12.16
CA PRO A 87 4.66 -4.68 -10.81
C PRO A 87 3.41 -3.82 -10.55
N GLY A 88 2.96 -3.05 -11.56
CA GLY A 88 1.74 -2.26 -11.47
C GLY A 88 0.51 -3.12 -11.24
N LEU A 89 0.41 -4.27 -11.92
CA LEU A 89 -0.69 -5.23 -11.75
C LEU A 89 -0.72 -5.89 -10.36
N ILE A 90 0.37 -5.85 -9.62
CA ILE A 90 0.41 -6.30 -8.22
C ILE A 90 0.05 -5.14 -7.28
N MET A 91 0.64 -3.98 -7.48
CA MET A 91 0.50 -2.83 -6.58
C MET A 91 -0.90 -2.20 -6.65
N VAL A 92 -1.43 -2.00 -7.86
CA VAL A 92 -2.72 -1.31 -8.05
C VAL A 92 -3.87 -2.08 -7.38
N PRO A 93 -4.04 -3.40 -7.56
CA PRO A 93 -5.06 -4.16 -6.85
C PRO A 93 -4.89 -4.13 -5.33
N ALA A 94 -3.65 -4.22 -4.83
CA ALA A 94 -3.39 -4.14 -3.40
C ALA A 94 -3.85 -2.79 -2.81
N MET A 95 -3.59 -1.68 -3.51
CA MET A 95 -4.04 -0.35 -3.08
C MET A 95 -5.56 -0.19 -3.18
N ILE A 96 -6.18 -0.72 -4.24
CA ILE A 96 -7.64 -0.68 -4.41
C ILE A 96 -8.33 -1.51 -3.32
N GLY A 97 -7.78 -2.68 -2.97
CA GLY A 97 -8.29 -3.49 -1.86
C GLY A 97 -8.27 -2.76 -0.52
N PHE A 98 -7.30 -1.89 -0.30
CA PHE A 98 -7.18 -1.11 0.92
C PHE A 98 -8.33 -0.09 1.11
N ILE A 99 -8.92 0.41 0.02
CA ILE A 99 -9.98 1.42 0.05
C ILE A 99 -11.26 0.91 0.75
N ILE A 100 -11.52 -0.41 0.72
CA ILE A 100 -12.76 -1.01 1.23
C ILE A 100 -12.67 -1.36 2.71
N VAL A 101 -11.47 -1.42 3.26
CA VAL A 101 -11.29 -1.80 4.67
C VAL A 101 -11.85 -0.71 5.59
N PRO A 102 -12.89 -1.00 6.39
CA PRO A 102 -13.40 -0.05 7.35
C PRO A 102 -12.48 0.01 8.56
N PHE A 103 -11.69 1.07 8.69
CA PHE A 103 -10.77 1.24 9.81
C PHE A 103 -11.46 1.78 11.06
N THR A 104 -12.55 2.54 10.88
CA THR A 104 -13.35 3.03 12.00
C THR A 104 -14.83 3.02 11.65
N GLY A 105 -15.68 2.95 12.68
CA GLY A 105 -17.10 3.28 12.55
C GLY A 105 -17.33 4.78 12.34
N PRO A 106 -18.60 5.21 12.20
CA PRO A 106 -18.91 6.62 12.03
C PRO A 106 -18.46 7.44 13.25
N ILE A 107 -17.63 8.45 12.99
CA ILE A 107 -17.12 9.41 13.99
C ILE A 107 -17.85 10.73 13.76
N ASP A 108 -18.27 11.38 14.83
CA ASP A 108 -18.83 12.72 14.75
C ASP A 108 -17.69 13.74 14.56
N ILE A 109 -17.64 14.35 13.38
CA ILE A 109 -16.65 15.37 13.02
C ILE A 109 -17.24 16.78 12.98
N THR A 110 -18.45 16.97 13.49
CA THR A 110 -19.16 18.25 13.46
C THR A 110 -18.32 19.38 14.07
N GLY A 111 -17.67 19.12 15.21
CA GLY A 111 -16.81 20.10 15.85
C GLY A 111 -15.60 20.51 15.00
N LEU A 112 -15.00 19.58 14.27
CA LEU A 112 -13.86 19.83 13.38
C LEU A 112 -14.30 20.65 12.16
N VAL A 113 -15.46 20.34 11.58
CA VAL A 113 -16.03 21.06 10.44
C VAL A 113 -16.41 22.49 10.82
N GLN A 114 -16.94 22.68 12.04
CA GLN A 114 -17.21 23.99 12.60
C GLN A 114 -15.94 24.81 12.81
N TRP A 115 -14.90 24.19 13.34
CA TRP A 115 -13.60 24.85 13.55
C TRP A 115 -12.96 25.30 12.23
N LEU A 116 -13.13 24.50 11.15
CA LEU A 116 -12.66 24.83 9.79
C LEU A 116 -13.53 25.91 9.09
N GLY A 117 -14.64 26.33 9.70
CA GLY A 117 -15.51 27.36 9.13
C GLY A 117 -16.35 26.91 7.92
N ILE A 118 -16.52 25.59 7.73
CA ILE A 118 -17.21 24.99 6.58
C ILE A 118 -18.70 24.73 6.91
N ASN A 119 -19.16 25.12 8.08
CA ASN A 119 -20.47 24.74 8.60
C ASN A 119 -21.62 25.41 7.85
N GLN A 120 -22.64 24.62 7.46
CA GLN A 120 -23.94 25.08 6.99
C GLN A 120 -25.01 24.86 8.08
N GLY A 121 -25.09 25.78 9.03
CA GLY A 121 -26.13 25.75 10.04
C GLY A 121 -25.98 24.59 11.06
N ASN A 122 -27.10 23.95 11.43
CA ASN A 122 -27.16 22.88 12.44
C ASN A 122 -26.93 21.48 11.86
N ALA A 123 -26.24 21.31 10.75
CA ALA A 123 -25.96 20.00 10.18
C ALA A 123 -24.96 19.23 11.04
N THR A 124 -25.26 17.97 11.34
CA THR A 124 -24.34 17.02 11.96
C THR A 124 -23.55 16.30 10.87
N TYR A 125 -22.24 16.24 11.03
CA TYR A 125 -21.33 15.59 10.09
C TYR A 125 -20.76 14.34 10.72
N HIS A 126 -21.08 13.18 10.12
CA HIS A 126 -20.49 11.90 10.49
C HIS A 126 -19.53 11.49 9.40
N ALA A 127 -18.32 11.10 9.78
CA ALA A 127 -17.31 10.58 8.86
C ALA A 127 -16.89 9.18 9.29
N SER A 128 -16.81 8.28 8.33
CA SER A 128 -16.22 6.96 8.51
C SER A 128 -14.88 6.90 7.77
N VAL A 129 -13.88 6.24 8.36
CA VAL A 129 -12.59 5.99 7.70
C VAL A 129 -12.73 4.75 6.83
N VAL A 130 -13.45 4.92 5.73
CA VAL A 130 -13.65 3.92 4.69
C VAL A 130 -13.69 4.67 3.35
N GLY A 131 -13.05 4.11 2.34
CA GLY A 131 -13.02 4.75 1.02
C GLY A 131 -14.31 4.54 0.23
N ALA A 132 -14.91 3.37 0.34
CA ALA A 132 -16.16 3.02 -0.32
C ALA A 132 -16.93 1.99 0.51
N GLU A 133 -18.22 2.26 0.76
CA GLU A 133 -19.13 1.31 1.39
C GLU A 133 -19.73 0.40 0.31
N ILE A 134 -19.28 -0.86 0.26
CA ILE A 134 -19.73 -1.84 -0.71
C ILE A 134 -20.34 -3.02 0.03
N ASN A 135 -21.62 -3.33 -0.22
CA ASN A 135 -22.34 -4.44 0.43
C ASN A 135 -21.68 -5.80 0.20
N ILE A 136 -20.96 -5.98 -0.91
CA ILE A 136 -20.23 -7.20 -1.27
C ILE A 136 -18.70 -7.05 -1.11
N GLY A 137 -18.26 -6.26 -0.12
CA GLY A 137 -16.85 -5.90 0.07
C GLY A 137 -15.88 -7.08 0.12
N VAL A 138 -16.27 -8.18 0.78
CA VAL A 138 -15.43 -9.39 0.86
C VAL A 138 -15.22 -10.03 -0.51
N VAL A 139 -16.27 -10.17 -1.31
CA VAL A 139 -16.18 -10.73 -2.67
C VAL A 139 -15.32 -9.83 -3.55
N TYR A 140 -15.51 -8.52 -3.42
CA TYR A 140 -14.68 -7.56 -4.13
C TYR A 140 -13.20 -7.66 -3.74
N LEU A 141 -12.87 -7.79 -2.45
CA LEU A 141 -11.49 -7.98 -2.00
C LEU A 141 -10.84 -9.21 -2.61
N ILE A 142 -11.55 -10.34 -2.62
CA ILE A 142 -11.06 -11.59 -3.24
C ILE A 142 -10.86 -11.41 -4.75
N ALA A 143 -11.82 -10.78 -5.43
CA ALA A 143 -11.74 -10.52 -6.86
C ALA A 143 -10.54 -9.61 -7.21
N VAL A 144 -10.34 -8.54 -6.46
CA VAL A 144 -9.23 -7.61 -6.67
C VAL A 144 -7.89 -8.27 -6.32
N ALA A 145 -7.81 -9.03 -5.23
CA ALA A 145 -6.60 -9.75 -4.86
C ALA A 145 -6.18 -10.78 -5.92
N SER A 146 -7.15 -11.43 -6.58
CA SER A 146 -6.86 -12.38 -7.66
C SER A 146 -6.16 -11.73 -8.87
N LEU A 147 -6.37 -10.44 -9.12
CA LEU A 147 -5.66 -9.71 -10.18
C LEU A 147 -4.15 -9.63 -9.93
N GLY A 148 -3.72 -9.63 -8.67
CA GLY A 148 -2.30 -9.63 -8.30
C GLY A 148 -1.55 -10.87 -8.82
N VAL A 149 -2.24 -12.01 -8.94
CA VAL A 149 -1.67 -13.26 -9.48
C VAL A 149 -1.22 -13.07 -10.94
N PHE A 150 -1.99 -12.32 -11.73
CA PHE A 150 -1.60 -12.03 -13.11
C PHE A 150 -0.32 -11.19 -13.18
N GLY A 151 -0.10 -10.27 -12.24
CA GLY A 151 1.13 -9.50 -12.17
C GLY A 151 2.36 -10.40 -11.96
N VAL A 152 2.27 -11.38 -11.07
CA VAL A 152 3.37 -12.33 -10.82
C VAL A 152 3.64 -13.22 -12.04
N THR A 153 2.59 -13.79 -12.65
CA THR A 153 2.73 -14.67 -13.82
C THR A 153 3.24 -13.93 -15.05
N LEU A 154 2.71 -12.73 -15.32
CA LEU A 154 3.15 -11.91 -16.45
C LEU A 154 4.57 -11.42 -16.27
N GLY A 155 4.97 -11.05 -15.05
CA GLY A 155 6.34 -10.67 -14.74
C GLY A 155 7.33 -11.81 -14.98
N GLY A 156 6.97 -13.02 -14.56
CA GLY A 156 7.75 -14.22 -14.84
C GLY A 156 7.88 -14.51 -16.33
N TRP A 157 6.78 -14.41 -17.07
CA TRP A 157 6.78 -14.64 -18.51
C TRP A 157 7.56 -13.55 -19.26
N ALA A 158 7.29 -12.29 -18.96
CA ALA A 158 7.95 -11.15 -19.61
C ALA A 158 9.47 -11.15 -19.42
N SER A 159 9.97 -11.75 -18.33
CA SER A 159 11.40 -11.87 -18.07
C SER A 159 12.14 -12.79 -19.05
N ASN A 160 11.42 -13.53 -19.90
CA ASN A 160 11.97 -14.47 -20.87
C ASN A 160 12.98 -15.46 -20.27
N ASN A 161 12.79 -15.84 -19.02
CA ASN A 161 13.65 -16.75 -18.29
C ASN A 161 12.87 -18.00 -17.89
N LYS A 162 13.31 -19.16 -18.41
CA LYS A 162 12.66 -20.46 -18.12
C LYS A 162 12.54 -20.79 -16.64
N TRP A 163 13.48 -20.35 -15.82
CA TRP A 163 13.48 -20.58 -14.38
C TRP A 163 12.42 -19.71 -13.68
N SER A 164 12.27 -18.46 -14.09
CA SER A 164 11.25 -17.57 -13.55
C SER A 164 9.83 -18.12 -13.80
N VAL A 165 9.56 -18.57 -15.01
CA VAL A 165 8.27 -19.18 -15.38
C VAL A 165 8.02 -20.47 -14.59
N SER A 166 9.03 -21.32 -14.46
CA SER A 166 8.91 -22.58 -13.74
C SER A 166 8.58 -22.37 -12.26
N TYR A 167 9.26 -21.44 -11.59
CA TYR A 167 8.97 -21.14 -10.18
C TYR A 167 7.60 -20.49 -9.97
N THR A 168 7.14 -19.61 -10.83
CA THR A 168 5.79 -19.04 -10.75
C THR A 168 4.71 -20.12 -10.88
N HIS A 169 4.86 -21.07 -11.80
CA HIS A 169 3.92 -22.19 -11.95
C HIS A 169 3.96 -23.18 -10.80
N LEU A 170 5.12 -23.36 -10.16
CA LEU A 170 5.25 -24.26 -9.01
C LEU A 170 4.70 -23.67 -7.72
N THR A 171 4.85 -22.35 -7.52
CA THR A 171 4.40 -21.70 -6.29
C THR A 171 2.91 -21.43 -6.26
N LEU A 172 2.27 -21.14 -7.40
CA LEU A 172 0.83 -20.91 -7.48
C LEU A 172 -0.01 -22.11 -6.99
N PRO A 173 0.23 -23.37 -7.42
CA PRO A 173 -0.52 -24.51 -6.91
C PRO A 173 -0.30 -24.79 -5.42
N THR A 174 0.89 -24.53 -4.89
CA THR A 174 1.20 -24.80 -3.48
C THR A 174 0.51 -23.84 -2.51
N ILE A 175 0.16 -22.63 -2.96
CA ILE A 175 -0.61 -21.67 -2.16
C ILE A 175 -2.08 -22.13 -2.01
N TYR A 176 -2.61 -22.87 -2.99
CA TYR A 176 -3.99 -23.35 -3.01
C TYR A 176 -4.17 -24.82 -2.55
N SER A 177 -3.09 -25.50 -2.21
CA SER A 177 -3.13 -26.93 -1.80
C SER A 177 -3.04 -27.16 -0.29
N VAL A 178 -3.27 -26.10 0.52
CA VAL A 178 -3.35 -26.21 1.97
C VAL A 178 -4.79 -26.13 2.44
#